data_6c68cea2f29944bea39bd0e4e30169bf
#
_entry.id   6c68cea2f29944bea39bd0e4e30169bf
#
_cell.length_a   1.000
_cell.length_b   1.000
_cell.length_c   1.000
_cell.angle_alpha   90.00
_cell.angle_beta   90.00
_cell.angle_gamma   90.00
#
_symmetry.space_group_name_H-M   'P 1'
#
loop_
_entity.id
_entity.type
_entity.pdbx_description
1 polymer ?
#
loop_
_entity_poly.entity_id
_entity_poly.type
_entity_poly.pdbx_seq_one_letter_code
_entity_poly.pdbx_strand_id
1 'polypeptide(L)'
;MPVPDHLESQKRVYAVWARIYDRIYQNLLAGPQREAVAAACACGPDILEIGVGTGLTLPYFTAGSRVVGADLSLDMLKVANRKVASQSLSHVRGLMVMDACRLGFADEAFDAVTAQFVITLVPDPEQALTEMDRVLKPGGEIVISSRLVDDGGPFAALWSALAPLARAVGWSSDFKVSRLTGWAARTGRYETTHVGSGYFKVVRLRKLASAVGKV
;
A
#
# COMPACT_ATOMS: atom_id res chain seq x y z
N MET A 1 -21.60 25.71 22.44
CA MET A 1 -21.86 24.26 22.57
C MET A 1 -20.52 23.52 22.47
N PRO A 2 -20.12 22.70 23.45
CA PRO A 2 -18.86 22.00 23.37
C PRO A 2 -18.97 20.91 22.31
N VAL A 3 -17.93 20.78 21.48
CA VAL A 3 -17.75 19.72 20.47
C VAL A 3 -17.68 18.37 21.21
N PRO A 4 -18.36 17.33 20.73
CA PRO A 4 -18.42 16.06 21.45
C PRO A 4 -17.05 15.41 21.60
N ASP A 5 -16.76 14.93 22.79
CA ASP A 5 -15.53 14.28 23.30
C ASP A 5 -15.12 12.99 22.56
N HIS A 6 -15.90 12.56 21.56
CA HIS A 6 -15.65 11.34 20.79
C HIS A 6 -14.49 11.44 19.79
N LEU A 7 -14.16 12.63 19.29
CA LEU A 7 -13.05 12.85 18.35
C LEU A 7 -11.69 12.85 19.05
N GLU A 8 -11.62 13.36 20.27
CA GLU A 8 -10.42 13.36 21.10
C GLU A 8 -10.10 11.95 21.64
N SER A 9 -11.13 11.18 22.03
CA SER A 9 -10.97 9.81 22.47
C SER A 9 -10.52 8.88 21.32
N GLN A 10 -11.04 9.06 20.12
CA GLN A 10 -10.58 8.32 18.94
C GLN A 10 -9.13 8.64 18.62
N LYS A 11 -8.69 9.89 18.65
CA LYS A 11 -7.28 10.27 18.41
C LYS A 11 -6.33 9.66 19.44
N ARG A 12 -6.70 9.60 20.71
CA ARG A 12 -5.89 8.95 21.78
C ARG A 12 -5.84 7.44 21.62
N VAL A 13 -6.96 6.82 21.28
CA VAL A 13 -7.03 5.38 20.99
C VAL A 13 -6.14 5.07 19.78
N TYR A 14 -6.20 5.83 18.70
CA TYR A 14 -5.33 5.65 17.53
C TYR A 14 -3.84 5.84 17.87
N ALA A 15 -3.48 6.80 18.72
CA ALA A 15 -2.08 7.00 19.10
C ALA A 15 -1.51 5.90 20.02
N VAL A 16 -2.34 5.30 20.88
CA VAL A 16 -1.98 4.14 21.71
C VAL A 16 -1.96 2.87 20.86
N TRP A 17 -2.95 2.70 19.98
CA TRP A 17 -3.00 1.59 19.03
C TRP A 17 -1.84 1.61 18.05
N ALA A 18 -1.38 2.78 17.60
CA ALA A 18 -0.20 2.86 16.73
C ALA A 18 1.04 2.21 17.36
N ARG A 19 1.28 2.37 18.67
CA ARG A 19 2.43 1.76 19.35
C ARG A 19 2.29 0.25 19.59
N ILE A 20 1.08 -0.20 19.89
CA ILE A 20 0.77 -1.64 20.10
C ILE A 20 0.68 -2.33 18.74
N TYR A 21 0.09 -1.67 17.76
CA TYR A 21 -0.02 -2.07 16.38
C TYR A 21 1.37 -2.33 15.78
N ASP A 22 2.30 -1.38 15.89
CA ASP A 22 3.68 -1.53 15.43
C ASP A 22 4.35 -2.80 15.99
N ARG A 23 4.12 -3.11 17.25
CA ARG A 23 4.83 -4.21 17.93
C ARG A 23 4.27 -5.60 17.62
N ILE A 24 2.96 -5.72 17.49
CA ILE A 24 2.28 -7.00 17.16
C ILE A 24 2.39 -7.28 15.65
N TYR A 25 2.26 -6.25 14.83
CA TYR A 25 2.24 -6.38 13.38
C TYR A 25 3.63 -6.45 12.74
N GLN A 26 4.67 -5.91 13.38
CA GLN A 26 6.04 -5.96 12.86
C GLN A 26 6.48 -7.39 12.50
N ASN A 27 6.13 -8.38 13.32
CA ASN A 27 6.52 -9.77 13.06
C ASN A 27 5.56 -10.48 12.09
N LEU A 28 4.26 -10.18 12.15
CA LEU A 28 3.25 -10.86 11.34
C LEU A 28 3.24 -10.36 9.89
N LEU A 29 3.45 -9.06 9.69
CA LEU A 29 3.41 -8.43 8.36
C LEU A 29 4.80 -8.33 7.72
N ALA A 30 5.87 -8.56 8.47
CA ALA A 30 7.25 -8.37 7.99
C ALA A 30 7.58 -9.18 6.73
N GLY A 31 7.09 -10.41 6.62
CA GLY A 31 7.30 -11.25 5.44
C GLY A 31 6.75 -10.61 4.16
N PRO A 32 5.43 -10.43 4.06
CA PRO A 32 4.79 -9.79 2.91
C PRO A 32 5.30 -8.38 2.63
N GLN A 33 5.62 -7.60 3.68
CA GLN A 33 6.18 -6.25 3.51
C GLN A 33 7.57 -6.27 2.89
N ARG A 34 8.45 -7.14 3.34
CA ARG A 34 9.80 -7.29 2.77
C ARG A 34 9.75 -7.78 1.34
N GLU A 35 8.86 -8.72 1.03
CA GLU A 35 8.64 -9.20 -0.33
C GLU A 35 8.19 -8.06 -1.25
N ALA A 36 7.19 -7.28 -0.83
CA ALA A 36 6.70 -6.15 -1.60
C ALA A 36 7.78 -5.07 -1.81
N VAL A 37 8.54 -4.74 -0.77
CA VAL A 37 9.65 -3.78 -0.88
C VAL A 37 10.75 -4.30 -1.80
N ALA A 38 11.13 -5.58 -1.68
CA ALA A 38 12.14 -6.18 -2.56
C ALA A 38 11.70 -6.14 -4.04
N ALA A 39 10.41 -6.43 -4.31
CA ALA A 39 9.84 -6.32 -5.64
C ALA A 39 9.89 -4.89 -6.18
N ALA A 40 9.51 -3.90 -5.36
CA ALA A 40 9.58 -2.49 -5.75
C ALA A 40 11.03 -2.03 -6.02
N CYS A 41 11.97 -2.41 -5.16
CA CYS A 41 13.40 -2.08 -5.35
C CYS A 41 14.01 -2.69 -6.62
N ALA A 42 13.49 -3.83 -7.09
CA ALA A 42 13.95 -4.47 -8.33
C ALA A 42 13.52 -3.71 -9.60
N CYS A 43 12.51 -2.83 -9.52
CA CYS A 43 12.04 -2.08 -10.67
C CYS A 43 12.90 -0.85 -10.98
N GLY A 44 13.55 -0.27 -9.98
CA GLY A 44 14.37 0.93 -10.11
C GLY A 44 14.43 1.72 -8.81
N PRO A 45 15.18 2.84 -8.80
CA PRO A 45 15.40 3.59 -7.57
C PRO A 45 14.23 4.48 -7.15
N ASP A 46 13.43 5.00 -8.08
CA ASP A 46 12.36 5.95 -7.78
C ASP A 46 11.09 5.23 -7.36
N ILE A 47 10.78 5.25 -6.06
CA ILE A 47 9.70 4.46 -5.49
C ILE A 47 8.73 5.37 -4.73
N LEU A 48 7.44 5.23 -5.03
CA LEU A 48 6.36 5.82 -4.25
C LEU A 48 5.75 4.75 -3.35
N GLU A 49 5.67 5.02 -2.05
CA GLU A 49 4.87 4.22 -1.12
C GLU A 49 3.61 4.98 -0.72
N ILE A 50 2.44 4.43 -1.07
CA ILE A 50 1.13 4.96 -0.73
C ILE A 50 0.64 4.29 0.56
N GLY A 51 0.10 5.11 1.49
CA GLY A 51 -0.30 4.66 2.82
C GLY A 51 0.88 4.26 3.67
N VAL A 52 1.97 5.05 3.63
CA VAL A 52 3.21 4.77 4.37
C VAL A 52 3.00 4.71 5.90
N GLY A 53 1.92 5.28 6.40
CA GLY A 53 1.54 5.25 7.81
C GLY A 53 2.66 5.73 8.74
N THR A 54 3.00 4.90 9.73
CA THR A 54 4.10 5.16 10.68
C THR A 54 5.48 4.79 10.13
N GLY A 55 5.58 4.44 8.83
CA GLY A 55 6.83 4.11 8.16
C GLY A 55 7.40 2.75 8.57
N LEU A 56 6.57 1.71 8.75
CA LEU A 56 7.04 0.37 9.14
C LEU A 56 7.95 -0.27 8.09
N THR A 57 7.69 0.00 6.84
CA THR A 57 8.37 -0.55 5.66
C THR A 57 9.62 0.21 5.27
N LEU A 58 9.70 1.50 5.64
CA LEU A 58 10.80 2.37 5.24
C LEU A 58 12.21 1.81 5.52
N PRO A 59 12.47 1.09 6.63
CA PRO A 59 13.78 0.49 6.88
C PRO A 59 14.14 -0.68 5.94
N TYR A 60 13.19 -1.21 5.19
CA TYR A 60 13.42 -2.36 4.31
C TYR A 60 13.90 -1.96 2.91
N PHE A 61 13.72 -0.69 2.52
CA PHE A 61 14.21 -0.20 1.24
C PHE A 61 15.74 -0.14 1.22
N THR A 62 16.31 -0.38 0.05
CA THR A 62 17.77 -0.37 -0.13
C THR A 62 18.32 1.06 -0.08
N ALA A 63 19.60 1.20 0.26
CA ALA A 63 20.26 2.50 0.30
C ALA A 63 20.29 3.22 -1.06
N GLY A 64 20.22 2.47 -2.16
CA GLY A 64 20.16 3.02 -3.52
C GLY A 64 18.78 3.52 -3.94
N SER A 65 17.74 3.28 -3.14
CA SER A 65 16.39 3.74 -3.44
C SER A 65 16.23 5.25 -3.18
N ARG A 66 15.24 5.85 -3.85
CA ARG A 66 14.75 7.21 -3.63
C ARG A 66 13.25 7.11 -3.32
N VAL A 67 12.94 6.92 -2.03
CA VAL A 67 11.58 6.64 -1.59
C VAL A 67 10.85 7.92 -1.22
N VAL A 68 9.67 8.09 -1.78
CA VAL A 68 8.69 9.09 -1.33
C VAL A 68 7.52 8.35 -0.69
N GLY A 69 7.17 8.71 0.54
CA GLY A 69 6.00 8.16 1.25
C GLY A 69 4.83 9.14 1.21
N ALA A 70 3.65 8.66 0.88
CA ALA A 70 2.40 9.42 0.93
C ALA A 70 1.42 8.77 1.90
N ASP A 71 0.73 9.58 2.70
CA ASP A 71 -0.34 9.13 3.60
C ASP A 71 -1.35 10.27 3.81
N LEU A 72 -2.61 9.93 4.05
CA LEU A 72 -3.65 10.92 4.33
C LEU A 72 -3.51 11.51 5.73
N SER A 73 -2.90 10.79 6.66
CA SER A 73 -2.77 11.14 8.07
C SER A 73 -1.46 11.86 8.38
N LEU A 74 -1.54 13.17 8.63
CA LEU A 74 -0.39 13.95 9.09
C LEU A 74 0.22 13.39 10.39
N ASP A 75 -0.60 12.84 11.30
CA ASP A 75 -0.10 12.32 12.57
C ASP A 75 0.70 11.03 12.39
N MET A 76 0.30 10.16 11.46
CA MET A 76 1.10 9.00 11.07
C MET A 76 2.43 9.43 10.45
N LEU A 77 2.40 10.42 9.55
CA LEU A 77 3.61 10.94 8.92
C LEU A 77 4.59 11.58 9.92
N LYS A 78 4.10 12.22 10.98
CA LYS A 78 4.96 12.70 12.08
C LYS A 78 5.71 11.56 12.77
N VAL A 79 5.07 10.39 12.95
CA VAL A 79 5.72 9.20 13.50
C VAL A 79 6.74 8.65 12.53
N ALA A 80 6.37 8.52 11.25
CA ALA A 80 7.29 8.08 10.20
C ALA A 80 8.53 8.99 10.10
N ASN A 81 8.33 10.31 10.15
CA ASN A 81 9.44 11.27 10.08
C ASN A 81 10.41 11.14 11.26
N ARG A 82 9.90 10.92 12.48
CA ARG A 82 10.76 10.61 13.64
C ARG A 82 11.55 9.32 13.44
N LYS A 83 10.95 8.29 12.84
CA LYS A 83 11.62 7.02 12.49
C LYS A 83 12.72 7.24 11.46
N VAL A 84 12.43 7.99 10.39
CA VAL A 84 13.42 8.37 9.36
C VAL A 84 14.62 9.04 10.00
N ALA A 85 14.40 10.03 10.87
CA ALA A 85 15.48 10.74 11.56
C ALA A 85 16.26 9.84 12.52
N SER A 86 15.57 9.07 13.38
CA SER A 86 16.21 8.25 14.42
C SER A 86 16.99 7.06 13.85
N GLN A 87 16.62 6.55 12.69
CA GLN A 87 17.29 5.45 12.00
C GLN A 87 18.18 5.90 10.82
N SER A 88 18.30 7.22 10.60
CA SER A 88 19.13 7.80 9.52
C SER A 88 18.81 7.22 8.14
N LEU A 89 17.51 7.08 7.81
CA LEU A 89 17.03 6.47 6.56
C LEU A 89 17.22 7.46 5.38
N SER A 90 18.45 7.62 4.91
CA SER A 90 18.83 8.59 3.88
C SER A 90 18.22 8.36 2.49
N HIS A 91 17.73 7.15 2.23
CA HIS A 91 17.00 6.80 1.00
C HIS A 91 15.57 7.38 0.96
N VAL A 92 14.99 7.81 2.09
CA VAL A 92 13.68 8.47 2.14
C VAL A 92 13.85 9.94 1.76
N ARG A 93 13.27 10.33 0.62
CA ARG A 93 13.37 11.67 0.04
C ARG A 93 12.30 12.63 0.51
N GLY A 94 11.18 12.11 0.97
CA GLY A 94 10.09 12.92 1.51
C GLY A 94 8.93 12.10 2.02
N LEU A 95 8.17 12.72 2.93
CA LEU A 95 6.90 12.20 3.45
C LEU A 95 5.84 13.28 3.24
N MET A 96 4.74 12.96 2.56
CA MET A 96 3.78 13.95 2.09
C MET A 96 2.36 13.57 2.46
N VAL A 97 1.57 14.55 2.89
CA VAL A 97 0.12 14.36 3.09
C VAL A 97 -0.55 14.36 1.73
N MET A 98 -1.09 13.21 1.30
CA MET A 98 -1.77 13.07 0.01
C MET A 98 -2.89 12.05 0.10
N ASP A 99 -3.93 12.28 -0.72
CA ASP A 99 -4.96 11.30 -1.02
C ASP A 99 -4.46 10.37 -2.15
N ALA A 100 -4.57 9.05 -1.94
CA ALA A 100 -4.23 8.04 -2.94
C ALA A 100 -5.03 8.19 -4.25
N CYS A 101 -6.24 8.74 -4.17
CA CYS A 101 -7.11 9.02 -5.30
C CYS A 101 -6.75 10.31 -6.06
N ARG A 102 -5.79 11.09 -5.55
CA ARG A 102 -5.36 12.37 -6.14
C ARG A 102 -3.91 12.67 -5.78
N LEU A 103 -2.98 12.09 -6.52
CA LEU A 103 -1.55 12.23 -6.28
C LEU A 103 -1.00 13.51 -6.92
N GLY A 104 -0.26 14.30 -6.14
CA GLY A 104 0.36 15.56 -6.59
C GLY A 104 1.70 15.37 -7.32
N PHE A 105 1.88 14.25 -8.03
CA PHE A 105 3.11 13.96 -8.78
C PHE A 105 2.86 14.05 -10.29
N ALA A 106 3.93 14.29 -11.05
CA ALA A 106 3.88 14.23 -12.50
C ALA A 106 3.62 12.79 -12.99
N ASP A 107 3.14 12.68 -14.21
CA ASP A 107 3.00 11.40 -14.91
C ASP A 107 4.37 10.72 -15.02
N GLU A 108 4.39 9.41 -14.94
CA GLU A 108 5.58 8.59 -15.16
C GLU A 108 6.81 8.99 -14.30
N ALA A 109 6.57 9.40 -13.05
CA ALA A 109 7.61 9.85 -12.14
C ALA A 109 8.35 8.70 -11.42
N PHE A 110 7.72 7.54 -11.25
CA PHE A 110 8.23 6.46 -10.40
C PHE A 110 8.47 5.16 -11.17
N ASP A 111 9.53 4.43 -10.78
CA ASP A 111 9.83 3.09 -11.30
C ASP A 111 8.95 2.02 -10.66
N ALA A 112 8.52 2.24 -9.43
CA ALA A 112 7.54 1.41 -8.73
C ALA A 112 6.59 2.25 -7.85
N VAL A 113 5.35 1.79 -7.73
CA VAL A 113 4.38 2.29 -6.76
C VAL A 113 3.97 1.13 -5.86
N THR A 114 4.19 1.25 -4.55
CA THR A 114 3.78 0.23 -3.59
C THR A 114 2.66 0.73 -2.68
N ALA A 115 1.70 -0.14 -2.38
CA ALA A 115 0.59 0.11 -1.47
C ALA A 115 0.44 -1.07 -0.51
N GLN A 116 0.89 -0.88 0.74
CA GLN A 116 0.96 -1.96 1.70
C GLN A 116 -0.09 -1.78 2.79
N PHE A 117 -1.04 -2.72 2.84
CA PHE A 117 -2.16 -2.74 3.79
C PHE A 117 -3.05 -1.49 3.78
N VAL A 118 -3.08 -0.75 2.67
CA VAL A 118 -3.84 0.48 2.50
C VAL A 118 -4.95 0.37 1.46
N ILE A 119 -4.76 -0.37 0.37
CA ILE A 119 -5.71 -0.40 -0.76
C ILE A 119 -7.13 -0.81 -0.34
N THR A 120 -7.26 -1.63 0.69
CA THR A 120 -8.53 -2.08 1.25
C THR A 120 -9.24 -1.03 2.12
N LEU A 121 -8.56 0.06 2.44
CA LEU A 121 -9.06 1.18 3.24
C LEU A 121 -9.42 2.39 2.38
N VAL A 122 -8.98 2.41 1.13
CA VAL A 122 -9.27 3.50 0.19
C VAL A 122 -10.73 3.45 -0.23
N PRO A 123 -11.47 4.57 -0.16
CA PRO A 123 -12.89 4.60 -0.54
C PRO A 123 -13.13 4.25 -2.02
N ASP A 124 -12.25 4.69 -2.92
CA ASP A 124 -12.29 4.39 -4.35
C ASP A 124 -10.94 3.77 -4.81
N PRO A 125 -10.78 2.45 -4.64
CA PRO A 125 -9.56 1.76 -5.04
C PRO A 125 -9.25 1.83 -6.54
N GLU A 126 -10.28 1.88 -7.39
CA GLU A 126 -10.10 2.00 -8.84
C GLU A 126 -9.52 3.35 -9.22
N GLN A 127 -9.97 4.43 -8.58
CA GLN A 127 -9.39 5.75 -8.77
C GLN A 127 -7.94 5.78 -8.25
N ALA A 128 -7.67 5.18 -7.10
CA ALA A 128 -6.30 5.08 -6.59
C ALA A 128 -5.39 4.29 -7.56
N LEU A 129 -5.86 3.17 -8.10
CA LEU A 129 -5.11 2.41 -9.12
C LEU A 129 -4.87 3.24 -10.38
N THR A 130 -5.81 4.08 -10.77
CA THR A 130 -5.67 5.00 -11.92
C THR A 130 -4.60 6.05 -11.67
N GLU A 131 -4.54 6.61 -10.46
CA GLU A 131 -3.48 7.54 -10.08
C GLU A 131 -2.11 6.85 -9.96
N MET A 132 -2.07 5.62 -9.41
CA MET A 132 -0.86 4.80 -9.40
C MET A 132 -0.35 4.54 -10.83
N ASP A 133 -1.26 4.20 -11.76
CA ASP A 133 -0.92 4.03 -13.18
C ASP A 133 -0.36 5.31 -13.78
N ARG A 134 -0.99 6.45 -13.51
CA ARG A 134 -0.56 7.74 -14.06
C ARG A 134 0.87 8.09 -13.67
N VAL A 135 1.21 7.92 -12.38
CA VAL A 135 2.53 8.29 -11.87
C VAL A 135 3.60 7.22 -12.11
N LEU A 136 3.22 6.01 -12.53
CA LEU A 136 4.12 4.89 -12.79
C LEU A 136 4.69 4.97 -14.22
N LYS A 137 6.00 4.84 -14.34
CA LYS A 137 6.69 4.75 -15.65
C LYS A 137 6.27 3.49 -16.42
N PRO A 138 6.29 3.52 -17.75
CA PRO A 138 6.20 2.30 -18.57
C PRO A 138 7.30 1.30 -18.18
N GLY A 139 6.94 0.03 -18.04
CA GLY A 139 7.84 -1.03 -17.57
C GLY A 139 7.96 -1.16 -16.07
N GLY A 140 7.45 -0.18 -15.30
CA GLY A 140 7.41 -0.21 -13.83
C GLY A 140 6.32 -1.14 -13.28
N GLU A 141 6.26 -1.30 -11.96
CA GLU A 141 5.27 -2.16 -11.31
C GLU A 141 4.49 -1.45 -10.21
N ILE A 142 3.19 -1.76 -10.15
CA ILE A 142 2.37 -1.55 -8.96
C ILE A 142 2.51 -2.81 -8.11
N VAL A 143 2.93 -2.64 -6.85
CA VAL A 143 3.11 -3.73 -5.89
C VAL A 143 2.17 -3.52 -4.71
N ILE A 144 1.18 -4.39 -4.58
CA ILE A 144 0.16 -4.29 -3.53
C ILE A 144 0.30 -5.46 -2.59
N SER A 145 0.54 -5.17 -1.30
CA SER A 145 0.51 -6.17 -0.23
C SER A 145 -0.68 -5.89 0.68
N SER A 146 -1.55 -6.87 0.85
CA SER A 146 -2.70 -6.74 1.74
C SER A 146 -3.33 -8.10 2.08
N ARG A 147 -4.32 -8.06 2.97
CA ARG A 147 -5.23 -9.18 3.13
C ARG A 147 -6.21 -9.18 1.95
N LEU A 148 -5.96 -10.05 0.98
CA LEU A 148 -6.77 -10.19 -0.21
C LEU A 148 -7.42 -11.58 -0.23
N VAL A 149 -8.70 -11.65 -0.61
CA VAL A 149 -9.46 -12.89 -0.66
C VAL A 149 -9.42 -13.46 -2.08
N ASP A 150 -9.23 -14.78 -2.19
CA ASP A 150 -9.37 -15.47 -3.47
C ASP A 150 -10.84 -15.52 -3.91
N ASP A 151 -11.08 -15.55 -5.21
CA ASP A 151 -12.42 -15.57 -5.78
C ASP A 151 -13.17 -16.90 -5.62
N GLY A 152 -12.51 -17.91 -5.11
CA GLY A 152 -13.09 -19.21 -4.81
C GLY A 152 -12.09 -20.12 -4.12
N GLY A 153 -12.48 -20.66 -2.99
CA GLY A 153 -11.70 -21.65 -2.26
C GLY A 153 -12.56 -22.32 -1.20
N PRO A 154 -12.21 -23.54 -0.77
CA PRO A 154 -13.01 -24.31 0.19
C PRO A 154 -13.23 -23.59 1.53
N PHE A 155 -12.42 -22.59 1.86
CA PHE A 155 -12.52 -21.79 3.07
C PHE A 155 -13.24 -20.44 2.88
N ALA A 156 -13.63 -20.06 1.65
CA ALA A 156 -14.30 -18.78 1.40
C ALA A 156 -15.63 -18.66 2.16
N ALA A 157 -16.40 -19.75 2.22
CA ALA A 157 -17.67 -19.80 2.96
C ALA A 157 -17.46 -19.69 4.48
N LEU A 158 -16.42 -20.32 5.04
CA LEU A 158 -16.09 -20.24 6.47
C LEU A 158 -15.65 -18.82 6.85
N TRP A 159 -14.82 -18.19 6.02
CA TRP A 159 -14.36 -16.82 6.25
C TRP A 159 -15.49 -15.80 6.09
N SER A 160 -16.44 -16.01 5.16
CA SER A 160 -17.61 -15.15 5.04
C SER A 160 -18.53 -15.23 6.27
N ALA A 161 -18.64 -16.39 6.91
CA ALA A 161 -19.40 -16.57 8.15
C ALA A 161 -18.74 -15.85 9.35
N LEU A 162 -17.41 -15.74 9.38
CA LEU A 162 -16.66 -15.04 10.43
C LEU A 162 -16.44 -13.54 10.14
N ALA A 163 -16.77 -13.08 8.95
CA ALA A 163 -16.61 -11.70 8.50
C ALA A 163 -17.28 -10.63 9.41
N PRO A 164 -18.49 -10.87 10.02
CA PRO A 164 -19.09 -9.89 10.92
C PRO A 164 -18.25 -9.64 12.19
N LEU A 165 -17.63 -10.69 12.73
CA LEU A 165 -16.78 -10.60 13.92
C LEU A 165 -15.45 -9.90 13.60
N ALA A 166 -14.87 -10.21 12.45
CA ALA A 166 -13.63 -9.58 11.97
C ALA A 166 -13.86 -8.09 11.61
N ARG A 167 -15.05 -7.73 11.08
CA ARG A 167 -15.45 -6.33 10.84
C ARG A 167 -15.54 -5.51 12.13
N ALA A 168 -16.06 -6.08 13.21
CA ALA A 168 -16.15 -5.41 14.50
C ALA A 168 -14.79 -5.02 15.08
N VAL A 169 -13.71 -5.70 14.65
CA VAL A 169 -12.31 -5.44 15.07
C VAL A 169 -11.53 -4.67 13.99
N GLY A 170 -12.18 -4.24 12.90
CA GLY A 170 -11.52 -3.54 11.77
C GLY A 170 -10.65 -4.45 10.89
N TRP A 171 -10.82 -5.77 10.97
CA TRP A 171 -9.93 -6.76 10.36
C TRP A 171 -10.50 -7.49 9.13
N SER A 172 -11.73 -7.22 8.73
CA SER A 172 -12.29 -7.88 7.56
C SER A 172 -12.18 -7.02 6.32
N SER A 173 -11.43 -7.50 5.38
CA SER A 173 -11.44 -7.01 4.01
C SER A 173 -12.07 -8.09 3.13
N ASP A 174 -13.19 -7.79 2.49
CA ASP A 174 -13.79 -8.61 1.44
C ASP A 174 -13.15 -8.28 0.08
N PHE A 175 -11.97 -7.65 0.09
CA PHE A 175 -11.30 -7.18 -1.11
C PHE A 175 -10.69 -8.36 -1.87
N LYS A 176 -11.26 -8.64 -3.03
CA LYS A 176 -10.87 -9.77 -3.86
C LYS A 176 -9.63 -9.47 -4.69
N VAL A 177 -8.78 -10.49 -4.87
CA VAL A 177 -7.65 -10.42 -5.80
C VAL A 177 -8.10 -10.03 -7.20
N SER A 178 -9.24 -10.59 -7.67
CA SER A 178 -9.81 -10.30 -9.00
C SER A 178 -10.14 -8.83 -9.22
N ARG A 179 -10.35 -8.05 -8.17
CA ARG A 179 -10.56 -6.61 -8.30
C ARG A 179 -9.32 -5.92 -8.86
N LEU A 180 -8.13 -6.31 -8.40
CA LEU A 180 -6.84 -5.81 -8.87
C LEU A 180 -6.48 -6.35 -10.26
N THR A 181 -6.53 -7.69 -10.39
CA THR A 181 -6.16 -8.34 -11.66
C THR A 181 -7.17 -8.04 -12.76
N GLY A 182 -8.46 -7.91 -12.41
CA GLY A 182 -9.52 -7.49 -13.34
C GLY A 182 -9.37 -6.03 -13.78
N TRP A 183 -8.96 -5.13 -12.88
CA TRP A 183 -8.61 -3.76 -13.27
C TRP A 183 -7.44 -3.76 -14.25
N ALA A 184 -6.37 -4.48 -13.94
CA ALA A 184 -5.20 -4.63 -14.82
C ALA A 184 -5.58 -5.15 -16.21
N ALA A 185 -6.40 -6.22 -16.27
CA ALA A 185 -6.87 -6.79 -17.52
C ALA A 185 -7.75 -5.81 -18.33
N ARG A 186 -8.66 -5.09 -17.67
CA ARG A 186 -9.53 -4.11 -18.37
C ARG A 186 -8.77 -2.94 -18.97
N THR A 187 -7.68 -2.51 -18.35
CA THR A 187 -6.84 -1.44 -18.92
C THR A 187 -6.08 -1.89 -20.15
N GLY A 188 -5.84 -3.20 -20.33
CA GLY A 188 -5.04 -3.76 -21.42
C GLY A 188 -3.57 -3.33 -21.41
N ARG A 189 -3.13 -2.64 -20.34
CA ARG A 189 -1.77 -2.07 -20.22
C ARG A 189 -0.92 -2.75 -19.16
N TYR A 190 -1.46 -3.76 -18.50
CA TYR A 190 -0.80 -4.45 -17.39
C TYR A 190 -0.74 -5.95 -17.59
N GLU A 191 0.36 -6.52 -17.16
CA GLU A 191 0.53 -7.95 -16.93
C GLU A 191 0.57 -8.22 -15.43
N THR A 192 -0.22 -9.20 -14.95
CA THR A 192 -0.11 -9.71 -13.60
C THR A 192 1.07 -10.66 -13.51
N THR A 193 2.19 -10.22 -12.94
CA THR A 193 3.42 -10.99 -12.88
C THR A 193 3.52 -11.87 -11.64
N HIS A 194 2.76 -11.57 -10.59
CA HIS A 194 2.73 -12.35 -9.37
C HIS A 194 1.42 -12.16 -8.61
N VAL A 195 0.93 -13.25 -8.03
CA VAL A 195 -0.12 -13.27 -7.00
C VAL A 195 0.34 -14.21 -5.89
N GLY A 196 0.69 -13.64 -4.74
CA GLY A 196 1.15 -14.39 -3.57
C GLY A 196 0.08 -15.34 -3.03
N SER A 197 0.52 -16.38 -2.35
CA SER A 197 -0.33 -17.32 -1.61
C SER A 197 -0.41 -16.95 -0.13
N GLY A 198 -1.37 -17.55 0.59
CA GLY A 198 -1.52 -17.38 2.03
C GLY A 198 -2.51 -16.28 2.45
N TYR A 199 -2.47 -15.92 3.73
CA TYR A 199 -3.42 -14.99 4.34
C TYR A 199 -3.17 -13.53 3.92
N PHE A 200 -1.91 -13.15 3.81
CA PHE A 200 -1.49 -11.87 3.23
C PHE A 200 -0.88 -12.16 1.86
N LYS A 201 -1.34 -11.44 0.85
CA LYS A 201 -0.91 -11.63 -0.53
C LYS A 201 -0.15 -10.42 -1.02
N VAL A 202 0.89 -10.67 -1.80
CA VAL A 202 1.57 -9.66 -2.61
C VAL A 202 1.09 -9.84 -4.05
N VAL A 203 0.52 -8.81 -4.63
CA VAL A 203 0.11 -8.78 -6.04
C VAL A 203 0.99 -7.79 -6.78
N ARG A 204 1.59 -8.24 -7.91
CA ARG A 204 2.46 -7.42 -8.74
C ARG A 204 1.83 -7.26 -10.13
N LEU A 205 1.67 -6.01 -10.52
CA LEU A 205 1.10 -5.61 -11.80
C LEU A 205 2.15 -4.80 -12.56
N ARG A 206 2.72 -5.38 -13.62
CA ARG A 206 3.71 -4.71 -14.46
C ARG A 206 3.02 -3.91 -15.54
N LYS A 207 3.31 -2.61 -15.61
CA LYS A 207 2.87 -1.75 -16.71
C LYS A 207 3.67 -2.08 -17.97
N LEU A 208 2.97 -2.42 -19.04
CA LEU A 208 3.60 -2.72 -20.32
C LEU A 208 4.26 -1.46 -20.87
N ALA A 209 5.45 -1.60 -21.43
CA ALA A 209 6.07 -0.52 -22.17
C ALA A 209 5.15 -0.17 -23.35
N SER A 210 4.90 1.11 -23.58
CA SER A 210 4.21 1.55 -24.78
C SER A 210 4.96 0.97 -26.00
N ALA A 211 4.26 0.27 -26.87
CA ALA A 211 4.87 -0.13 -28.12
C ALA A 211 5.30 1.16 -28.83
N VAL A 212 6.59 1.48 -28.76
CA VAL A 212 7.15 2.59 -29.53
C VAL A 212 6.87 2.24 -30.97
N GLY A 213 5.95 2.99 -31.59
CA GLY A 213 5.59 2.79 -33.00
C GLY A 213 6.87 2.79 -33.81
N LYS A 214 7.14 1.66 -34.47
CA LYS A 214 8.04 1.65 -35.60
C LYS A 214 7.33 2.46 -36.68
N VAL A 215 7.73 3.72 -36.82
CA VAL A 215 7.49 4.50 -38.03
C VAL A 215 8.53 4.11 -39.08
#